data_ba9f319c1f62076a026867d117f8cd41
#
_entry.id   ba9f319c1f62076a026867d117f8cd41
#
_cell.length_a   1.000
_cell.length_b   1.000
_cell.length_c   1.000
_cell.angle_alpha   90.00
_cell.angle_beta   90.00
_cell.angle_gamma   90.00
#
_symmetry.space_group_name_H-M   'P 1'
#
loop_
_entity.id
_entity.type
_entity.pdbx_description
1 polymer ?
#
loop_
_entity_poly.entity_id
_entity_poly.type
_entity_poly.pdbx_seq_one_letter_code
_entity_poly.pdbx_strand_id
1 'polypeptide(L)'
;MESLNDRKLKYTDLKMINQSFLNKIANAKYLGPVVSVYLNSGMPKNDRDPKMNVAQFNSLKNEAVKRQQNYLPSLSHDQKKSLEQDLENVKELVTNEPATTRFPSLVVFKSANELATLIKLPFPLLPDRLVIDNSPYTAPLTAMLQLQKKVLVAKLDIDRTVFFLYNLGNCEKITHIPTQSQNEEVDKSRPNKVQLHHLVQLKRHLKIIDDYIYRQFTNQAFDFLIVIGHEKTTTKQLIRQLHPKVRERLLQEVAVSPLQWTDANSCRLLVEKTLVDFENKYEQEAISEVIQARGQHGLVEGLEQVINAQNRGLLTTLYVDKNLQQEGYICPERHYLSLSLEECKICGRAMQKSNDIVDELIELAVAKNVDTVIFSQRPELMKEYQQIAALIYLTT
;
A
#
# COMPACT_ATOMS: atom_id res chain seq x y z
N MET A 1 -31.00 28.74 -15.91
CA MET A 1 -30.96 28.26 -14.53
C MET A 1 -30.75 26.76 -14.58
N GLU A 2 -29.51 26.34 -14.77
CA GLU A 2 -29.11 24.93 -14.73
C GLU A 2 -29.04 24.50 -13.25
N SER A 3 -29.69 23.39 -12.96
CA SER A 3 -29.84 22.85 -11.62
C SER A 3 -28.48 22.48 -11.00
N LEU A 4 -28.17 23.08 -9.87
CA LEU A 4 -26.95 22.93 -9.04
C LEU A 4 -26.82 21.55 -8.35
N ASN A 5 -27.45 20.50 -8.89
CA ASN A 5 -27.69 19.28 -8.08
C ASN A 5 -26.91 18.02 -8.49
N ASP A 6 -25.92 18.08 -9.37
CA ASP A 6 -25.30 16.84 -9.86
C ASP A 6 -23.77 16.93 -10.01
N ARG A 7 -23.02 17.17 -8.93
CA ARG A 7 -21.64 16.68 -8.90
C ARG A 7 -21.64 15.24 -8.40
N LYS A 8 -21.89 14.31 -9.34
CA LYS A 8 -21.73 12.87 -9.14
C LYS A 8 -20.34 12.61 -8.56
N LEU A 9 -20.28 11.73 -7.55
CA LEU A 9 -19.03 11.18 -7.02
C LEU A 9 -18.16 10.71 -8.19
N LYS A 10 -16.94 11.25 -8.30
CA LYS A 10 -16.01 10.86 -9.35
C LYS A 10 -15.25 9.62 -8.91
N TYR A 11 -15.38 8.56 -9.69
CA TYR A 11 -14.49 7.41 -9.57
C TYR A 11 -13.06 7.86 -9.85
N THR A 12 -12.16 7.61 -8.90
CA THR A 12 -10.73 7.87 -9.05
C THR A 12 -10.01 6.57 -9.39
N ASP A 13 -9.39 6.52 -10.55
CA ASP A 13 -8.59 5.36 -10.96
C ASP A 13 -7.45 5.16 -9.96
N LEU A 14 -7.21 3.89 -9.60
CA LEU A 14 -6.14 3.49 -8.68
C LEU A 14 -4.76 4.05 -9.11
N LYS A 15 -4.52 4.18 -10.42
CA LYS A 15 -3.29 4.75 -10.98
C LYS A 15 -3.07 6.23 -10.63
N MET A 16 -4.14 6.95 -10.34
CA MET A 16 -4.07 8.36 -9.96
C MET A 16 -3.81 8.56 -8.47
N ILE A 17 -3.91 7.48 -7.68
CA ILE A 17 -3.68 7.54 -6.24
C ILE A 17 -2.17 7.46 -6.00
N ASN A 18 -1.60 8.62 -5.74
CA ASN A 18 -0.19 8.79 -5.38
C ASN A 18 -0.07 9.85 -4.27
N GLN A 19 1.12 10.00 -3.72
CA GLN A 19 1.36 10.94 -2.62
C GLN A 19 0.97 12.38 -2.99
N SER A 20 1.21 12.80 -4.24
CA SER A 20 0.82 14.13 -4.71
C SER A 20 -0.70 14.34 -4.71
N PHE A 21 -1.46 13.33 -5.12
CA PHE A 21 -2.93 13.35 -5.06
C PHE A 21 -3.42 13.44 -3.61
N LEU A 22 -2.90 12.58 -2.72
CA LEU A 22 -3.28 12.58 -1.30
C LEU A 22 -2.93 13.91 -0.62
N ASN A 23 -1.74 14.44 -0.86
CA ASN A 23 -1.32 15.73 -0.34
C ASN A 23 -2.21 16.88 -0.86
N LYS A 24 -2.63 16.83 -2.13
CA LYS A 24 -3.52 17.82 -2.72
C LYS A 24 -4.87 17.86 -2.02
N ILE A 25 -5.50 16.70 -1.78
CA ILE A 25 -6.80 16.66 -1.11
C ILE A 25 -6.69 16.95 0.40
N ALA A 26 -5.62 16.52 1.06
CA ALA A 26 -5.40 16.75 2.48
C ALA A 26 -5.13 18.23 2.80
N ASN A 27 -4.44 18.96 1.92
CA ASN A 27 -4.09 20.37 2.12
C ASN A 27 -5.11 21.36 1.53
N ALA A 28 -6.16 20.87 0.85
CA ALA A 28 -7.24 21.72 0.37
C ALA A 28 -8.05 22.26 1.54
N LYS A 29 -8.53 23.52 1.42
CA LYS A 29 -9.43 24.11 2.40
C LYS A 29 -10.87 23.81 1.99
N TYR A 30 -11.64 23.25 2.92
CA TYR A 30 -13.06 22.94 2.75
C TYR A 30 -13.91 23.88 3.59
N LEU A 31 -15.05 24.31 3.07
CA LEU A 31 -15.99 25.20 3.78
C LEU A 31 -16.82 24.45 4.82
N GLY A 32 -16.95 23.14 4.67
CA GLY A 32 -17.68 22.26 5.56
C GLY A 32 -16.85 21.06 6.02
N PRO A 33 -17.41 20.25 6.93
CA PRO A 33 -16.75 19.03 7.37
C PRO A 33 -16.59 18.04 6.22
N VAL A 34 -15.51 17.26 6.28
CA VAL A 34 -15.22 16.19 5.33
C VAL A 34 -15.57 14.85 5.95
N VAL A 35 -16.36 14.07 5.24
CA VAL A 35 -16.67 12.66 5.56
C VAL A 35 -15.66 11.76 4.84
N SER A 36 -14.88 11.00 5.60
CA SER A 36 -13.94 10.00 5.10
C SER A 36 -14.43 8.62 5.53
N VAL A 37 -14.66 7.74 4.58
CA VAL A 37 -15.19 6.39 4.83
C VAL A 37 -14.26 5.34 4.24
N TYR A 38 -13.91 4.37 5.04
CA TYR A 38 -13.15 3.17 4.69
C TYR A 38 -14.03 1.96 5.01
N LEU A 39 -14.42 1.20 4.00
CA LEU A 39 -15.27 0.02 4.14
C LEU A 39 -14.64 -1.17 3.44
N ASN A 40 -14.63 -2.30 4.13
CA ASN A 40 -14.15 -3.56 3.60
C ASN A 40 -15.29 -4.56 3.43
N SER A 41 -15.26 -5.33 2.35
CA SER A 41 -16.28 -6.35 2.07
C SER A 41 -16.24 -7.55 3.01
N GLY A 42 -15.24 -7.62 3.93
CA GLY A 42 -14.93 -8.82 4.70
C GLY A 42 -14.63 -10.02 3.81
N MET A 43 -14.04 -11.09 4.34
CA MET A 43 -13.60 -12.26 3.56
C MET A 43 -14.66 -12.83 2.63
N PRO A 44 -14.29 -13.37 1.45
CA PRO A 44 -15.20 -13.81 0.41
C PRO A 44 -15.92 -15.10 0.82
N LYS A 45 -17.15 -14.99 1.28
CA LYS A 45 -18.12 -16.07 1.24
C LYS A 45 -19.44 -15.49 0.77
N ASN A 46 -19.74 -15.77 -0.50
CA ASN A 46 -21.01 -15.53 -1.18
C ASN A 46 -21.45 -14.05 -1.29
N ASP A 47 -21.97 -13.69 -2.47
CA ASP A 47 -22.54 -12.39 -2.82
C ASP A 47 -23.21 -11.71 -1.62
N ARG A 48 -22.58 -10.66 -1.10
CA ARG A 48 -23.10 -9.97 0.07
C ARG A 48 -24.32 -9.18 -0.29
N ASP A 49 -25.36 -9.37 0.51
CA ASP A 49 -26.55 -8.54 0.50
C ASP A 49 -26.14 -7.06 0.69
N PRO A 50 -26.51 -6.14 -0.20
CA PRO A 50 -26.32 -4.70 -0.05
C PRO A 50 -26.73 -4.16 1.33
N LYS A 51 -27.69 -4.80 2.01
CA LYS A 51 -28.13 -4.47 3.37
C LYS A 51 -27.03 -4.58 4.42
N MET A 52 -26.03 -5.45 4.24
CA MET A 52 -24.91 -5.56 5.20
C MET A 52 -24.01 -4.31 5.17
N ASN A 53 -23.72 -3.78 3.99
CA ASN A 53 -22.91 -2.56 3.86
C ASN A 53 -23.60 -1.35 4.50
N VAL A 54 -24.94 -1.29 4.43
CA VAL A 54 -25.74 -0.24 5.06
C VAL A 54 -25.72 -0.35 6.59
N ALA A 55 -25.84 -1.57 7.12
CA ALA A 55 -25.77 -1.79 8.56
C ALA A 55 -24.38 -1.42 9.12
N GLN A 56 -23.31 -1.82 8.41
CA GLN A 56 -21.94 -1.49 8.72
C GLN A 56 -21.71 0.03 8.69
N PHE A 57 -22.13 0.69 7.61
CA PHE A 57 -22.06 2.16 7.51
C PHE A 57 -22.80 2.86 8.65
N ASN A 58 -24.01 2.45 8.99
CA ASN A 58 -24.78 3.04 10.08
C ASN A 58 -24.09 2.86 11.44
N SER A 59 -23.46 1.71 11.68
CA SER A 59 -22.67 1.46 12.88
C SER A 59 -21.48 2.43 12.98
N LEU A 60 -20.71 2.56 11.89
CA LEU A 60 -19.57 3.48 11.81
C LEU A 60 -20.00 4.95 11.93
N LYS A 61 -21.14 5.33 11.30
CA LYS A 61 -21.72 6.68 11.44
C LYS A 61 -22.02 7.00 12.90
N ASN A 62 -22.72 6.09 13.60
CA ASN A 62 -23.07 6.29 15.00
C ASN A 62 -21.84 6.41 15.90
N GLU A 63 -20.82 5.63 15.61
CA GLU A 63 -19.55 5.68 16.32
C GLU A 63 -18.80 6.99 16.05
N ALA A 64 -18.70 7.42 14.79
CA ALA A 64 -18.07 8.69 14.41
C ALA A 64 -18.77 9.89 15.06
N VAL A 65 -20.11 9.90 15.08
CA VAL A 65 -20.88 10.96 15.75
C VAL A 65 -20.59 10.98 17.26
N LYS A 66 -20.49 9.82 17.91
CA LYS A 66 -20.12 9.75 19.33
C LYS A 66 -18.70 10.25 19.58
N ARG A 67 -17.75 9.93 18.71
CA ARG A 67 -16.36 10.41 18.85
C ARG A 67 -16.23 11.91 18.68
N GLN A 68 -17.05 12.52 17.84
CA GLN A 68 -17.00 13.95 17.50
C GLN A 68 -17.95 14.83 18.34
N GLN A 69 -18.27 14.40 19.57
CA GLN A 69 -19.17 15.13 20.47
C GLN A 69 -18.77 16.60 20.76
N ASN A 70 -17.48 16.90 20.68
CA ASN A 70 -16.95 18.24 20.86
C ASN A 70 -16.92 19.07 19.57
N TYR A 71 -16.72 18.43 18.43
CA TYR A 71 -16.60 19.09 17.13
C TYR A 71 -17.96 19.37 16.48
N LEU A 72 -18.88 18.39 16.47
CA LEU A 72 -20.18 18.54 15.82
C LEU A 72 -21.03 19.69 16.36
N PRO A 73 -21.07 19.98 17.68
CA PRO A 73 -21.77 21.14 18.20
C PRO A 73 -21.21 22.48 17.70
N SER A 74 -19.91 22.58 17.43
CA SER A 74 -19.27 23.82 16.99
C SER A 74 -19.58 24.18 15.53
N LEU A 75 -20.15 23.25 14.74
CA LEU A 75 -20.56 23.50 13.37
C LEU A 75 -21.76 24.46 13.28
N SER A 76 -21.75 25.32 12.27
CA SER A 76 -22.90 26.16 11.93
C SER A 76 -24.10 25.32 11.49
N HIS A 77 -25.29 25.91 11.48
CA HIS A 77 -26.50 25.23 11.02
C HIS A 77 -26.36 24.71 9.57
N ASP A 78 -25.79 25.51 8.68
CA ASP A 78 -25.60 25.15 7.28
C ASP A 78 -24.57 24.02 7.12
N GLN A 79 -23.50 24.01 7.91
CA GLN A 79 -22.51 22.93 7.94
C GLN A 79 -23.11 21.62 8.43
N LYS A 80 -23.97 21.65 9.46
CA LYS A 80 -24.68 20.46 9.96
C LYS A 80 -25.60 19.88 8.87
N LYS A 81 -26.39 20.74 8.21
CA LYS A 81 -27.27 20.32 7.13
C LYS A 81 -26.51 19.75 5.95
N SER A 82 -25.37 20.37 5.57
CA SER A 82 -24.48 19.83 4.54
C SER A 82 -23.91 18.48 4.92
N LEU A 83 -23.47 18.30 6.16
CA LEU A 83 -22.94 17.04 6.66
C LEU A 83 -23.99 15.91 6.62
N GLU A 84 -25.22 16.19 7.03
CA GLU A 84 -26.32 15.21 6.97
C GLU A 84 -26.57 14.77 5.53
N GLN A 85 -26.56 15.71 4.59
CA GLN A 85 -26.72 15.44 3.17
C GLN A 85 -25.55 14.61 2.63
N ASP A 86 -24.32 14.92 3.02
CA ASP A 86 -23.13 14.18 2.59
C ASP A 86 -23.13 12.74 3.14
N LEU A 87 -23.54 12.56 4.41
CA LEU A 87 -23.68 11.22 4.99
C LEU A 87 -24.75 10.37 4.28
N GLU A 88 -25.88 10.96 3.88
CA GLU A 88 -26.91 10.24 3.13
C GLU A 88 -26.44 9.92 1.70
N ASN A 89 -25.76 10.85 1.02
CA ASN A 89 -25.16 10.62 -0.29
C ASN A 89 -24.13 9.47 -0.27
N VAL A 90 -23.28 9.43 0.76
CA VAL A 90 -22.30 8.34 0.93
C VAL A 90 -22.99 7.02 1.23
N LYS A 91 -24.03 7.01 2.04
CA LYS A 91 -24.83 5.79 2.32
C LYS A 91 -25.49 5.25 1.07
N GLU A 92 -26.11 6.12 0.26
CA GLU A 92 -26.69 5.75 -1.02
C GLU A 92 -25.65 5.16 -1.96
N LEU A 93 -24.46 5.78 -2.03
CA LEU A 93 -23.35 5.28 -2.83
C LEU A 93 -22.89 3.89 -2.38
N VAL A 94 -22.67 3.68 -1.10
CA VAL A 94 -22.24 2.38 -0.55
C VAL A 94 -23.29 1.29 -0.79
N THR A 95 -24.57 1.68 -0.87
CA THR A 95 -25.67 0.78 -1.19
C THR A 95 -25.67 0.39 -2.68
N ASN A 96 -25.46 1.37 -3.56
CA ASN A 96 -25.53 1.17 -5.01
C ASN A 96 -24.22 0.58 -5.58
N GLU A 97 -23.09 0.85 -4.94
CA GLU A 97 -21.77 0.38 -5.34
C GLU A 97 -21.07 -0.35 -4.18
N PRO A 98 -21.55 -1.54 -3.79
CA PRO A 98 -20.96 -2.25 -2.66
C PRO A 98 -19.53 -2.71 -2.97
N ALA A 99 -18.73 -2.88 -1.92
CA ALA A 99 -17.46 -3.58 -2.04
C ALA A 99 -17.69 -5.01 -2.54
N THR A 100 -16.87 -5.46 -3.49
CA THR A 100 -16.99 -6.75 -4.18
C THR A 100 -15.77 -7.61 -3.92
N THR A 101 -15.83 -8.89 -4.30
CA THR A 101 -14.63 -9.77 -4.23
C THR A 101 -13.49 -9.26 -5.10
N ARG A 102 -13.77 -8.53 -6.18
CA ARG A 102 -12.75 -7.90 -7.04
C ARG A 102 -12.19 -6.62 -6.42
N PHE A 103 -13.02 -5.88 -5.68
CA PHE A 103 -12.65 -4.64 -5.00
C PHE A 103 -13.13 -4.73 -3.54
N PRO A 104 -12.37 -5.44 -2.70
CA PRO A 104 -12.77 -5.70 -1.33
C PRO A 104 -12.80 -4.47 -0.42
N SER A 105 -12.22 -3.34 -0.85
CA SER A 105 -12.29 -2.09 -0.10
C SER A 105 -12.84 -0.94 -0.93
N LEU A 106 -13.65 -0.11 -0.27
CA LEU A 106 -14.14 1.18 -0.76
C LEU A 106 -13.61 2.29 0.14
N VAL A 107 -13.08 3.34 -0.48
CA VAL A 107 -12.73 4.58 0.23
C VAL A 107 -13.51 5.72 -0.40
N VAL A 108 -14.20 6.49 0.43
CA VAL A 108 -14.99 7.64 -0.01
C VAL A 108 -14.57 8.86 0.76
N PHE A 109 -14.28 9.95 0.04
CA PHE A 109 -14.14 11.29 0.60
C PHE A 109 -15.24 12.18 0.07
N LYS A 110 -15.98 12.82 0.96
CA LYS A 110 -17.10 13.69 0.59
C LYS A 110 -17.13 14.92 1.46
N SER A 111 -17.25 16.10 0.84
CA SER A 111 -17.50 17.37 1.53
C SER A 111 -18.33 18.27 0.62
N ALA A 112 -19.59 18.47 0.95
CA ALA A 112 -20.53 19.32 0.19
C ALA A 112 -20.37 19.14 -1.33
N ASN A 113 -20.18 20.24 -2.06
CA ASN A 113 -19.91 20.23 -3.50
C ASN A 113 -18.42 20.33 -3.85
N GLU A 114 -17.51 20.35 -2.86
CA GLU A 114 -16.10 20.62 -3.06
C GLU A 114 -15.28 19.35 -3.26
N LEU A 115 -15.66 18.28 -2.56
CA LEU A 115 -14.97 17.00 -2.62
C LEU A 115 -15.97 15.87 -2.83
N ALA A 116 -15.74 15.04 -3.83
CA ALA A 116 -16.52 13.85 -4.09
C ALA A 116 -15.63 12.81 -4.79
N THR A 117 -14.99 11.94 -4.02
CA THR A 117 -14.01 10.96 -4.50
C THR A 117 -14.41 9.56 -4.05
N LEU A 118 -14.44 8.60 -4.97
CA LEU A 118 -14.62 7.18 -4.71
C LEU A 118 -13.41 6.42 -5.21
N ILE A 119 -12.79 5.64 -4.33
CA ILE A 119 -11.64 4.78 -4.62
C ILE A 119 -12.04 3.33 -4.34
N LYS A 120 -11.81 2.44 -5.31
CA LYS A 120 -12.00 0.99 -5.16
C LYS A 120 -10.64 0.32 -5.11
N LEU A 121 -10.33 -0.37 -4.01
CA LEU A 121 -9.06 -1.05 -3.82
C LEU A 121 -9.23 -2.56 -4.05
N PRO A 122 -8.29 -3.21 -4.75
CA PRO A 122 -8.34 -4.65 -5.03
C PRO A 122 -7.85 -5.52 -3.85
N PHE A 123 -7.63 -4.93 -2.69
CA PHE A 123 -7.23 -5.58 -1.44
C PHE A 123 -7.97 -4.93 -0.26
N PRO A 124 -8.09 -5.62 0.88
CA PRO A 124 -8.69 -5.04 2.08
C PRO A 124 -7.77 -3.98 2.70
N LEU A 125 -8.34 -2.83 3.07
CA LEU A 125 -7.68 -1.77 3.81
C LEU A 125 -8.36 -1.64 5.18
N LEU A 126 -7.91 -2.44 6.12
CA LEU A 126 -8.46 -2.53 7.48
C LEU A 126 -7.84 -1.46 8.41
N PRO A 127 -8.56 -1.06 9.46
CA PRO A 127 -9.94 -1.41 9.82
C PRO A 127 -10.98 -0.58 9.05
N ASP A 128 -12.27 -1.01 9.13
CA ASP A 128 -13.38 -0.17 8.70
C ASP A 128 -13.45 1.09 9.57
N ARG A 129 -13.63 2.24 8.91
CA ARG A 129 -13.58 3.52 9.62
C ARG A 129 -14.48 4.57 8.95
N LEU A 130 -15.14 5.40 9.74
CA LEU A 130 -15.76 6.64 9.31
C LEU A 130 -15.22 7.77 10.17
N VAL A 131 -14.65 8.78 9.53
CA VAL A 131 -14.08 9.97 10.16
C VAL A 131 -14.79 11.20 9.62
N ILE A 132 -15.16 12.12 10.51
CA ILE A 132 -15.71 13.43 10.17
C ILE A 132 -14.73 14.46 10.72
N ASP A 133 -14.10 15.24 9.84
CA ASP A 133 -13.09 16.22 10.25
C ASP A 133 -13.07 17.41 9.27
N ASN A 134 -12.23 18.42 9.50
CA ASN A 134 -12.04 19.58 8.62
C ASN A 134 -11.28 19.25 7.34
N SER A 135 -10.63 18.09 7.27
CA SER A 135 -9.87 17.60 6.12
C SER A 135 -10.10 16.10 5.88
N PRO A 136 -9.85 15.59 4.66
CA PRO A 136 -9.90 14.15 4.41
C PRO A 136 -8.91 13.39 5.26
N TYR A 137 -9.36 12.31 5.87
CA TYR A 137 -8.51 11.37 6.60
C TYR A 137 -7.78 10.47 5.61
N THR A 138 -6.58 10.89 5.18
CA THR A 138 -5.80 10.20 4.14
C THR A 138 -4.70 9.29 4.68
N ALA A 139 -4.51 9.24 5.99
CA ALA A 139 -3.41 8.53 6.62
C ALA A 139 -3.34 7.03 6.27
N PRO A 140 -4.45 6.24 6.24
CA PRO A 140 -4.39 4.84 5.82
C PRO A 140 -3.93 4.65 4.37
N LEU A 141 -4.36 5.54 3.46
CA LEU A 141 -3.89 5.50 2.06
C LEU A 141 -2.42 5.93 1.95
N THR A 142 -1.98 6.88 2.76
CA THR A 142 -0.58 7.31 2.80
C THR A 142 0.32 6.18 3.29
N ALA A 143 -0.04 5.53 4.39
CA ALA A 143 0.67 4.36 4.91
C ALA A 143 0.71 3.23 3.87
N MET A 144 -0.43 2.93 3.25
CA MET A 144 -0.52 1.97 2.16
C MET A 144 0.46 2.28 1.03
N LEU A 145 0.51 3.53 0.54
CA LEU A 145 1.41 3.92 -0.56
C LEU A 145 2.89 3.79 -0.17
N GLN A 146 3.24 4.04 1.08
CA GLN A 146 4.61 3.94 1.58
C GLN A 146 5.05 2.49 1.82
N LEU A 147 4.14 1.66 2.34
CA LEU A 147 4.41 0.24 2.58
C LEU A 147 4.29 -0.64 1.32
N GLN A 148 3.70 -0.08 0.26
CA GLN A 148 3.47 -0.80 -0.97
C GLN A 148 4.76 -1.14 -1.71
N LYS A 149 4.80 -2.35 -2.28
CA LYS A 149 5.90 -2.83 -3.13
C LYS A 149 5.46 -2.88 -4.59
N LYS A 150 6.15 -2.13 -5.44
CA LYS A 150 5.99 -2.20 -6.90
C LYS A 150 6.96 -3.23 -7.45
N VAL A 151 6.47 -4.15 -8.26
CA VAL A 151 7.31 -5.22 -8.85
C VAL A 151 7.28 -5.11 -10.36
N LEU A 152 8.47 -4.90 -10.95
CA LEU A 152 8.66 -5.02 -12.38
C LEU A 152 8.90 -6.50 -12.73
N VAL A 153 8.13 -7.04 -13.65
CA VAL A 153 8.31 -8.40 -14.15
C VAL A 153 8.80 -8.33 -15.59
N ALA A 154 9.99 -8.86 -15.84
CA ALA A 154 10.55 -9.02 -17.18
C ALA A 154 10.38 -10.47 -17.63
N LYS A 155 9.43 -10.72 -18.53
CA LYS A 155 9.20 -12.03 -19.14
C LYS A 155 9.97 -12.13 -20.45
N LEU A 156 11.05 -12.92 -20.45
CA LEU A 156 11.84 -13.21 -21.64
C LEU A 156 11.22 -14.36 -22.42
N ASP A 157 10.89 -14.10 -23.68
CA ASP A 157 10.43 -15.07 -24.64
C ASP A 157 11.39 -15.11 -25.83
N ILE A 158 11.21 -16.06 -26.73
CA ILE A 158 12.13 -16.26 -27.89
C ILE A 158 12.10 -15.06 -28.84
N ASP A 159 10.89 -14.53 -29.10
CA ASP A 159 10.64 -13.47 -30.07
C ASP A 159 10.55 -12.07 -29.47
N ARG A 160 10.39 -11.97 -28.15
CA ARG A 160 10.20 -10.69 -27.46
C ARG A 160 10.40 -10.80 -25.96
N THR A 161 10.64 -9.67 -25.30
CA THR A 161 10.53 -9.55 -23.85
C THR A 161 9.30 -8.71 -23.52
N VAL A 162 8.43 -9.23 -22.67
CA VAL A 162 7.22 -8.53 -22.20
C VAL A 162 7.42 -8.05 -20.77
N PHE A 163 7.09 -6.80 -20.52
CA PHE A 163 7.18 -6.21 -19.20
C PHE A 163 5.79 -6.02 -18.59
N PHE A 164 5.66 -6.43 -17.33
CA PHE A 164 4.50 -6.16 -16.51
C PHE A 164 4.92 -5.36 -15.29
N LEU A 165 4.05 -4.48 -14.83
CA LEU A 165 4.19 -3.79 -13.56
C LEU A 165 3.08 -4.27 -12.62
N TYR A 166 3.49 -4.86 -11.52
CA TYR A 166 2.60 -5.16 -10.40
C TYR A 166 2.59 -3.96 -9.45
N ASN A 167 1.39 -3.51 -9.12
CA ASN A 167 1.16 -2.40 -8.23
C ASN A 167 -0.21 -2.53 -7.58
N LEU A 168 -0.29 -2.50 -6.24
CA LEU A 168 -1.55 -2.52 -5.51
C LEU A 168 -2.48 -3.69 -5.90
N GLY A 169 -1.96 -4.92 -5.94
CA GLY A 169 -2.75 -6.10 -6.31
C GLY A 169 -3.17 -6.16 -7.79
N ASN A 170 -2.76 -5.19 -8.60
CA ASN A 170 -2.99 -5.16 -10.03
C ASN A 170 -1.69 -5.44 -10.79
N CYS A 171 -1.77 -6.25 -11.85
CA CYS A 171 -0.64 -6.53 -12.72
C CYS A 171 -0.99 -6.11 -14.15
N GLU A 172 -0.26 -5.17 -14.71
CA GLU A 172 -0.51 -4.63 -16.04
C GLU A 172 0.67 -4.82 -16.96
N LYS A 173 0.39 -5.18 -18.19
CA LYS A 173 1.39 -5.16 -19.26
C LYS A 173 1.71 -3.69 -19.60
N ILE A 174 2.96 -3.29 -19.38
CA ILE A 174 3.38 -1.90 -19.67
C ILE A 174 4.01 -1.74 -21.04
N THR A 175 4.78 -2.72 -21.50
CA THR A 175 5.41 -2.69 -22.84
C THR A 175 5.91 -4.07 -23.25
N HIS A 176 6.41 -4.14 -24.47
CA HIS A 176 7.20 -5.28 -24.95
C HIS A 176 8.36 -4.78 -25.82
N ILE A 177 9.46 -5.51 -25.82
CA ILE A 177 10.64 -5.27 -26.64
C ILE A 177 10.79 -6.48 -27.55
N PRO A 178 10.60 -6.36 -28.87
CA PRO A 178 10.79 -7.46 -29.80
C PRO A 178 12.27 -7.83 -29.92
N THR A 179 12.55 -9.10 -30.10
CA THR A 179 13.88 -9.54 -30.47
C THR A 179 14.11 -9.13 -31.92
N GLN A 180 15.13 -8.30 -32.18
CA GLN A 180 15.45 -7.88 -33.54
C GLN A 180 16.00 -9.09 -34.29
N SER A 181 15.17 -9.80 -35.05
CA SER A 181 15.60 -10.66 -36.13
C SER A 181 15.94 -9.74 -37.30
N GLN A 182 17.18 -9.33 -37.46
CA GLN A 182 17.59 -8.82 -38.75
C GLN A 182 17.49 -10.00 -39.72
N ASN A 183 16.73 -9.82 -40.80
CA ASN A 183 16.67 -10.71 -41.95
C ASN A 183 18.00 -10.62 -42.74
N GLU A 184 19.11 -10.77 -42.05
CA GLU A 184 20.39 -11.06 -42.74
C GLU A 184 20.33 -12.52 -43.16
N GLU A 185 20.38 -12.77 -44.45
CA GLU A 185 20.54 -14.11 -45.02
C GLU A 185 21.83 -14.70 -44.46
N VAL A 186 21.70 -15.37 -43.32
CA VAL A 186 22.82 -16.14 -42.75
C VAL A 186 22.97 -17.41 -43.60
N ASP A 187 24.11 -17.56 -44.18
CA ASP A 187 24.47 -18.77 -44.94
C ASP A 187 24.30 -20.01 -44.04
N LYS A 188 23.19 -20.71 -44.24
CA LYS A 188 22.78 -21.90 -43.46
C LYS A 188 23.72 -23.09 -43.66
N SER A 189 24.60 -23.01 -44.63
CA SER A 189 25.61 -24.06 -44.88
C SER A 189 26.75 -24.09 -43.85
N ARG A 190 26.83 -23.06 -42.97
CA ARG A 190 27.91 -22.94 -41.96
C ARG A 190 27.31 -22.88 -40.53
N PRO A 191 27.07 -24.02 -39.87
CA PRO A 191 26.40 -24.09 -38.56
C PRO A 191 27.05 -23.22 -37.49
N ASN A 192 28.36 -23.12 -37.44
CA ASN A 192 29.09 -22.31 -36.46
C ASN A 192 28.86 -20.79 -36.63
N LYS A 193 28.66 -20.31 -37.88
CA LYS A 193 28.32 -18.90 -38.14
C LYS A 193 26.90 -18.57 -37.71
N VAL A 194 25.97 -19.49 -37.91
CA VAL A 194 24.57 -19.35 -37.47
C VAL A 194 24.49 -19.25 -35.95
N GLN A 195 25.18 -20.14 -35.22
CA GLN A 195 25.24 -20.11 -33.75
C GLN A 195 25.89 -18.81 -33.23
N LEU A 196 26.97 -18.36 -33.84
CA LEU A 196 27.64 -17.12 -33.45
C LEU A 196 26.72 -15.91 -33.68
N HIS A 197 26.00 -15.89 -34.80
CA HIS A 197 25.02 -14.82 -35.10
C HIS A 197 23.90 -14.77 -34.06
N HIS A 198 23.30 -15.90 -33.71
CA HIS A 198 22.28 -15.98 -32.65
C HIS A 198 22.82 -15.50 -31.31
N LEU A 199 24.03 -15.84 -30.91
CA LEU A 199 24.64 -15.38 -29.68
C LEU A 199 24.86 -13.86 -29.65
N VAL A 200 25.27 -13.28 -30.80
CA VAL A 200 25.42 -11.81 -30.90
C VAL A 200 24.09 -11.10 -30.83
N GLN A 201 23.08 -11.63 -31.53
CA GLN A 201 21.72 -11.07 -31.46
C GLN A 201 21.13 -11.15 -30.03
N LEU A 202 21.28 -12.28 -29.36
CA LEU A 202 20.86 -12.46 -27.98
C LEU A 202 21.56 -11.46 -27.06
N LYS A 203 22.86 -11.27 -27.15
CA LYS A 203 23.59 -10.29 -26.34
C LYS A 203 23.10 -8.86 -26.56
N ARG A 204 22.83 -8.46 -27.81
CA ARG A 204 22.27 -7.14 -28.13
C ARG A 204 20.89 -6.97 -27.53
N HIS A 205 20.04 -7.99 -27.68
CA HIS A 205 18.69 -7.97 -27.10
C HIS A 205 18.71 -7.84 -25.58
N LEU A 206 19.53 -8.65 -24.90
CA LEU A 206 19.69 -8.57 -23.45
C LEU A 206 20.20 -7.20 -22.98
N LYS A 207 21.07 -6.56 -23.78
CA LYS A 207 21.53 -5.20 -23.46
C LYS A 207 20.39 -4.16 -23.55
N ILE A 208 19.53 -4.25 -24.57
CA ILE A 208 18.36 -3.36 -24.70
C ILE A 208 17.41 -3.55 -23.52
N ILE A 209 17.23 -4.79 -23.06
CA ILE A 209 16.41 -5.11 -21.88
C ILE A 209 17.04 -4.51 -20.63
N ASP A 210 18.34 -4.69 -20.42
CA ASP A 210 19.07 -4.11 -19.28
C ASP A 210 18.97 -2.59 -19.25
N ASP A 211 19.19 -1.91 -20.38
CA ASP A 211 19.06 -0.47 -20.52
C ASP A 211 17.62 0.02 -20.22
N TYR A 212 16.62 -0.76 -20.59
CA TYR A 212 15.22 -0.44 -20.25
C TYR A 212 14.97 -0.60 -18.75
N ILE A 213 15.38 -1.71 -18.15
CA ILE A 213 15.20 -1.97 -16.70
C ILE A 213 15.94 -0.90 -15.90
N TYR A 214 17.17 -0.56 -16.29
CA TYR A 214 17.94 0.49 -15.61
C TYR A 214 17.27 1.86 -15.65
N ARG A 215 16.68 2.25 -16.80
CA ARG A 215 15.89 3.47 -16.91
C ARG A 215 14.66 3.46 -15.99
N GLN A 216 13.94 2.33 -15.91
CA GLN A 216 12.82 2.20 -14.98
C GLN A 216 13.28 2.31 -13.52
N PHE A 217 14.42 1.73 -13.19
CA PHE A 217 15.02 1.83 -11.87
C PHE A 217 15.39 3.27 -11.49
N THR A 218 16.07 4.00 -12.38
CA THR A 218 16.44 5.41 -12.14
C THR A 218 15.22 6.33 -12.00
N ASN A 219 14.12 6.01 -12.67
CA ASN A 219 12.84 6.70 -12.53
C ASN A 219 12.03 6.26 -11.31
N GLN A 220 12.56 5.40 -10.44
CA GLN A 220 11.88 4.85 -9.26
C GLN A 220 10.52 4.21 -9.60
N ALA A 221 10.41 3.60 -10.78
CA ALA A 221 9.18 3.00 -11.26
C ALA A 221 8.84 1.65 -10.57
N PHE A 222 9.82 1.01 -9.93
CA PHE A 222 9.65 -0.25 -9.20
C PHE A 222 10.62 -0.36 -8.02
N ASP A 223 10.23 -1.17 -7.04
CA ASP A 223 11.03 -1.50 -5.85
C ASP A 223 11.76 -2.83 -6.03
N PHE A 224 11.10 -3.80 -6.68
CA PHE A 224 11.62 -5.14 -6.91
C PHE A 224 11.51 -5.58 -8.36
N LEU A 225 12.38 -6.51 -8.74
CA LEU A 225 12.43 -7.11 -10.08
C LEU A 225 12.21 -8.63 -9.99
N ILE A 226 11.38 -9.17 -10.89
CA ILE A 226 11.28 -10.60 -11.16
C ILE A 226 11.65 -10.82 -12.63
N VAL A 227 12.55 -11.76 -12.89
CA VAL A 227 12.92 -12.16 -14.25
C VAL A 227 12.37 -13.55 -14.51
N ILE A 228 11.54 -13.66 -15.55
CA ILE A 228 10.92 -14.92 -15.99
C ILE A 228 11.48 -15.26 -17.36
N GLY A 229 11.94 -16.48 -17.58
CA GLY A 229 12.41 -16.92 -18.88
C GLY A 229 12.12 -18.37 -19.15
N HIS A 230 11.99 -18.70 -20.43
CA HIS A 230 11.80 -20.07 -20.87
C HIS A 230 13.07 -20.90 -20.66
N GLU A 231 14.24 -20.28 -20.88
CA GLU A 231 15.53 -20.90 -20.67
C GLU A 231 16.27 -20.31 -19.49
N LYS A 232 16.64 -21.17 -18.55
CA LYS A 232 17.43 -20.80 -17.37
C LYS A 232 18.77 -20.13 -17.74
N THR A 233 19.33 -20.46 -18.89
CA THR A 233 20.60 -19.90 -19.38
C THR A 233 20.45 -18.42 -19.76
N THR A 234 19.37 -18.07 -20.47
CA THR A 234 19.10 -16.71 -20.93
C THR A 234 18.76 -15.78 -19.76
N THR A 235 17.94 -16.24 -18.77
CA THR A 235 17.65 -15.48 -17.58
C THR A 235 18.90 -15.18 -16.76
N LYS A 236 19.79 -16.17 -16.57
CA LYS A 236 21.06 -16.00 -15.88
C LYS A 236 21.99 -15.02 -16.60
N GLN A 237 22.01 -15.02 -17.93
CA GLN A 237 22.82 -14.08 -18.72
C GLN A 237 22.31 -12.65 -18.50
N LEU A 238 20.99 -12.41 -18.55
CA LEU A 238 20.43 -11.10 -18.26
C LEU A 238 20.80 -10.65 -16.85
N ILE A 239 20.57 -11.49 -15.84
CA ILE A 239 20.84 -11.15 -14.42
C ILE A 239 22.30 -10.78 -14.20
N ARG A 240 23.24 -11.49 -14.85
CA ARG A 240 24.67 -11.14 -14.75
C ARG A 240 25.00 -9.79 -15.39
N GLN A 241 24.22 -9.36 -16.36
CA GLN A 241 24.40 -8.12 -17.10
C GLN A 241 23.81 -6.92 -16.38
N LEU A 242 22.77 -7.14 -15.54
CA LEU A 242 22.08 -6.08 -14.79
C LEU A 242 23.06 -5.27 -13.94
N HIS A 243 22.82 -3.96 -13.90
CA HIS A 243 23.52 -3.07 -12.99
C HIS A 243 23.46 -3.58 -11.53
N PRO A 244 24.55 -3.52 -10.73
CA PRO A 244 24.57 -4.06 -9.35
C PRO A 244 23.40 -3.63 -8.49
N LYS A 245 23.06 -2.34 -8.47
CA LYS A 245 21.92 -1.79 -7.72
C LYS A 245 20.56 -2.34 -8.16
N VAL A 246 20.40 -2.68 -9.44
CA VAL A 246 19.18 -3.34 -9.95
C VAL A 246 19.15 -4.80 -9.51
N ARG A 247 20.31 -5.45 -9.50
CA ARG A 247 20.44 -6.86 -9.08
C ARG A 247 20.07 -7.06 -7.60
N GLU A 248 20.37 -6.09 -6.74
CA GLU A 248 19.95 -6.07 -5.34
C GLU A 248 18.41 -6.04 -5.18
N ARG A 249 17.69 -5.60 -6.21
CA ARG A 249 16.23 -5.59 -6.25
C ARG A 249 15.60 -6.86 -6.81
N LEU A 250 16.43 -7.84 -7.22
CA LEU A 250 15.93 -9.09 -7.77
C LEU A 250 15.33 -9.97 -6.67
N LEU A 251 14.00 -10.16 -6.71
CA LEU A 251 13.30 -11.06 -5.79
C LEU A 251 13.49 -12.51 -6.21
N GLN A 252 13.32 -12.78 -7.49
CA GLN A 252 13.34 -14.15 -7.99
C GLN A 252 13.72 -14.25 -9.47
N GLU A 253 14.45 -15.30 -9.81
CA GLU A 253 14.60 -15.83 -11.15
C GLU A 253 13.68 -17.05 -11.29
N VAL A 254 12.79 -17.02 -12.27
CA VAL A 254 11.85 -18.12 -12.52
C VAL A 254 12.02 -18.68 -13.91
N ALA A 255 12.36 -19.96 -14.01
CA ALA A 255 12.29 -20.70 -15.25
C ALA A 255 10.90 -21.36 -15.36
N VAL A 256 10.12 -20.98 -16.35
CA VAL A 256 8.73 -21.45 -16.51
C VAL A 256 8.49 -22.01 -17.92
N SER A 257 7.64 -23.03 -18.01
CA SER A 257 7.15 -23.54 -19.29
C SER A 257 6.30 -22.47 -20.02
N PRO A 258 6.44 -22.30 -21.36
CA PRO A 258 5.76 -21.24 -22.12
C PRO A 258 4.25 -21.26 -22.02
N LEU A 259 3.65 -22.43 -21.79
CA LEU A 259 2.19 -22.64 -21.72
C LEU A 259 1.54 -22.11 -20.44
N GLN A 260 2.30 -21.80 -19.38
CA GLN A 260 1.76 -21.43 -18.07
C GLN A 260 1.55 -19.93 -17.88
N TRP A 261 2.05 -19.05 -18.78
CA TRP A 261 2.17 -17.62 -18.51
C TRP A 261 1.81 -16.77 -19.73
N THR A 262 0.53 -16.59 -19.98
CA THR A 262 0.07 -15.82 -21.14
C THR A 262 -0.55 -14.46 -20.80
N ASP A 263 -0.98 -14.25 -19.56
CA ASP A 263 -1.78 -13.08 -19.18
C ASP A 263 -1.31 -12.36 -17.91
N ALA A 264 -1.88 -11.20 -17.68
CA ALA A 264 -1.63 -10.36 -16.52
C ALA A 264 -2.07 -11.02 -15.19
N ASN A 265 -3.09 -11.88 -15.22
CA ASN A 265 -3.58 -12.55 -14.01
C ASN A 265 -2.60 -13.62 -13.52
N SER A 266 -2.05 -14.42 -14.44
CA SER A 266 -1.00 -15.40 -14.10
C SER A 266 0.25 -14.71 -13.55
N CYS A 267 0.61 -13.56 -14.14
CA CYS A 267 1.71 -12.72 -13.64
C CYS A 267 1.43 -12.21 -12.23
N ARG A 268 0.21 -11.73 -11.96
CA ARG A 268 -0.23 -11.27 -10.63
C ARG A 268 -0.06 -12.38 -9.58
N LEU A 269 -0.57 -13.57 -9.85
CA LEU A 269 -0.48 -14.71 -8.92
C LEU A 269 0.97 -15.10 -8.59
N LEU A 270 1.88 -15.05 -9.58
CA LEU A 270 3.29 -15.29 -9.33
C LEU A 270 3.88 -14.23 -8.42
N VAL A 271 3.63 -12.96 -8.72
CA VAL A 271 4.18 -11.85 -7.94
C VAL A 271 3.70 -11.95 -6.50
N GLU A 272 2.40 -12.17 -6.28
CA GLU A 272 1.82 -12.32 -4.95
C GLU A 272 2.48 -13.46 -4.17
N LYS A 273 2.64 -14.63 -4.79
CA LYS A 273 3.36 -15.75 -4.17
C LYS A 273 4.81 -15.39 -3.84
N THR A 274 5.50 -14.77 -4.77
CA THR A 274 6.92 -14.40 -4.58
C THR A 274 7.08 -13.35 -3.47
N LEU A 275 6.14 -12.40 -3.37
CA LEU A 275 6.13 -11.41 -2.28
C LEU A 275 5.90 -12.08 -0.92
N VAL A 276 4.99 -13.05 -0.81
CA VAL A 276 4.79 -13.82 0.42
C VAL A 276 6.07 -14.56 0.82
N ASP A 277 6.75 -15.21 -0.12
CA ASP A 277 8.02 -15.90 0.15
C ASP A 277 9.13 -14.91 0.58
N PHE A 278 9.16 -13.73 -0.02
CA PHE A 278 10.07 -12.65 0.35
C PHE A 278 9.76 -12.10 1.75
N GLU A 279 8.49 -11.80 2.04
CA GLU A 279 8.05 -11.31 3.35
C GLU A 279 8.37 -12.30 4.46
N ASN A 280 8.14 -13.60 4.24
CA ASN A 280 8.52 -14.64 5.20
C ASN A 280 10.01 -14.61 5.56
N LYS A 281 10.88 -14.42 4.56
CA LYS A 281 12.31 -14.28 4.77
C LYS A 281 12.65 -12.98 5.50
N TYR A 282 12.06 -11.88 5.04
CA TYR A 282 12.29 -10.56 5.63
C TYR A 282 11.87 -10.51 7.10
N GLU A 283 10.70 -11.07 7.44
CA GLU A 283 10.23 -11.18 8.82
C GLU A 283 11.17 -12.05 9.69
N GLN A 284 11.77 -13.10 9.10
CA GLN A 284 12.76 -13.93 9.80
C GLN A 284 14.09 -13.19 10.05
N GLU A 285 14.51 -12.35 9.12
CA GLU A 285 15.69 -11.48 9.28
C GLU A 285 15.39 -10.39 10.31
N ALA A 286 14.25 -9.74 10.22
CA ALA A 286 13.81 -8.70 11.13
C ALA A 286 13.72 -9.18 12.59
N ILE A 287 13.17 -10.38 12.83
CA ILE A 287 13.13 -10.90 14.20
C ILE A 287 14.54 -11.18 14.74
N SER A 288 15.49 -11.54 13.88
CA SER A 288 16.88 -11.74 14.29
C SER A 288 17.53 -10.41 14.74
N GLU A 289 17.18 -9.29 14.12
CA GLU A 289 17.61 -7.95 14.55
C GLU A 289 17.03 -7.61 15.93
N VAL A 290 15.74 -7.89 16.16
CA VAL A 290 15.08 -7.67 17.45
C VAL A 290 15.76 -8.49 18.56
N ILE A 291 16.04 -9.78 18.30
CA ILE A 291 16.76 -10.67 19.24
C ILE A 291 18.13 -10.10 19.59
N GLN A 292 18.88 -9.66 18.60
CA GLN A 292 20.21 -9.09 18.78
C GLN A 292 20.16 -7.77 19.59
N ALA A 293 19.20 -6.89 19.28
CA ALA A 293 19.04 -5.61 19.95
C ALA A 293 18.61 -5.73 21.41
N ARG A 294 17.86 -6.79 21.76
CA ARG A 294 17.44 -7.07 23.15
C ARG A 294 18.63 -7.16 24.11
N GLY A 295 19.76 -7.69 23.63
CA GLY A 295 21.00 -7.78 24.42
C GLY A 295 21.80 -6.47 24.53
N GLN A 296 21.47 -5.42 23.76
CA GLN A 296 22.27 -4.21 23.61
C GLN A 296 21.61 -2.91 24.11
N HIS A 297 20.52 -2.99 24.88
CA HIS A 297 19.76 -1.87 25.44
C HIS A 297 19.16 -0.89 24.42
N GLY A 298 19.12 -1.25 23.12
CA GLY A 298 18.55 -0.41 22.05
C GLY A 298 17.10 -0.78 21.68
N LEU A 299 16.46 -1.67 22.43
CA LEU A 299 15.11 -2.18 22.17
C LEU A 299 14.14 -1.73 23.25
N VAL A 300 12.95 -1.28 22.84
CA VAL A 300 11.79 -1.11 23.71
C VAL A 300 10.70 -2.10 23.28
N GLU A 301 10.02 -2.72 24.26
CA GLU A 301 9.04 -3.78 24.06
C GLU A 301 7.71 -3.38 24.70
N GLY A 302 6.61 -3.77 24.05
CA GLY A 302 5.26 -3.48 24.52
C GLY A 302 4.75 -2.11 24.13
N LEU A 303 3.44 -2.03 23.92
CA LEU A 303 2.78 -0.88 23.29
C LEU A 303 2.99 0.44 24.03
N GLU A 304 2.91 0.43 25.36
CA GLU A 304 3.08 1.65 26.15
C GLU A 304 4.49 2.24 26.01
N GLN A 305 5.53 1.39 26.07
CA GLN A 305 6.93 1.82 25.95
C GLN A 305 7.23 2.32 24.54
N VAL A 306 6.70 1.65 23.52
CA VAL A 306 6.84 2.05 22.11
C VAL A 306 6.13 3.37 21.84
N ILE A 307 4.91 3.58 22.35
CA ILE A 307 4.21 4.87 22.27
C ILE A 307 5.01 5.98 22.94
N ASN A 308 5.57 5.72 24.13
CA ASN A 308 6.39 6.71 24.83
C ASN A 308 7.65 7.08 24.02
N ALA A 309 8.31 6.09 23.40
CA ALA A 309 9.46 6.33 22.53
C ALA A 309 9.05 7.12 21.26
N GLN A 310 7.91 6.80 20.64
CA GLN A 310 7.37 7.54 19.49
C GLN A 310 7.07 8.99 19.83
N ASN A 311 6.43 9.26 20.96
CA ASN A 311 6.11 10.60 21.42
C ASN A 311 7.38 11.46 21.65
N ARG A 312 8.48 10.81 22.01
CA ARG A 312 9.80 11.45 22.18
C ARG A 312 10.62 11.54 20.88
N GLY A 313 10.12 10.93 19.78
CA GLY A 313 10.82 10.91 18.50
C GLY A 313 12.09 10.05 18.48
N LEU A 314 12.13 8.99 19.28
CA LEU A 314 13.31 8.14 19.44
C LEU A 314 13.31 6.91 18.55
N LEU A 315 12.19 6.59 17.88
CA LEU A 315 12.09 5.38 17.05
C LEU A 315 12.99 5.45 15.83
N THR A 316 13.72 4.38 15.57
CA THR A 316 14.46 4.13 14.32
C THR A 316 13.75 3.08 13.47
N THR A 317 13.30 2.00 14.11
CA THR A 317 12.55 0.91 13.45
C THR A 317 11.42 0.46 14.35
N LEU A 318 10.23 0.28 13.78
CA LEU A 318 9.03 -0.21 14.45
C LEU A 318 8.68 -1.62 13.94
N TYR A 319 8.50 -2.58 14.85
CA TYR A 319 8.11 -3.97 14.58
C TYR A 319 6.75 -4.24 15.19
N VAL A 320 5.77 -4.67 14.38
CA VAL A 320 4.37 -4.82 14.81
C VAL A 320 3.78 -6.13 14.30
N ASP A 321 3.08 -6.86 15.18
CA ASP A 321 2.17 -7.94 14.78
C ASP A 321 0.92 -7.35 14.12
N LYS A 322 0.58 -7.79 12.91
CA LYS A 322 -0.61 -7.32 12.17
C LYS A 322 -1.93 -7.46 12.94
N ASN A 323 -1.99 -8.37 13.90
CA ASN A 323 -3.21 -8.64 14.67
C ASN A 323 -3.29 -7.81 15.96
N LEU A 324 -2.25 -7.05 16.29
CA LEU A 324 -2.27 -6.20 17.47
C LEU A 324 -3.23 -5.04 17.26
N GLN A 325 -4.25 -4.96 18.09
CA GLN A 325 -5.23 -3.87 18.13
C GLN A 325 -5.45 -3.45 19.57
N GLN A 326 -5.47 -2.16 19.82
CA GLN A 326 -5.68 -1.61 21.15
C GLN A 326 -6.39 -0.27 21.07
N GLU A 327 -7.39 -0.05 21.93
CA GLU A 327 -7.97 1.28 22.11
C GLU A 327 -6.96 2.23 22.77
N GLY A 328 -7.05 3.51 22.42
CA GLY A 328 -6.20 4.53 23.00
C GLY A 328 -6.68 5.94 22.64
N TYR A 329 -5.78 6.90 22.76
CA TYR A 329 -6.09 8.32 22.56
C TYR A 329 -5.03 8.95 21.66
N ILE A 330 -5.48 9.76 20.71
CA ILE A 330 -4.62 10.54 19.82
C ILE A 330 -4.90 12.04 19.97
N CYS A 331 -3.84 12.84 19.96
CA CYS A 331 -4.00 14.29 19.89
C CYS A 331 -4.62 14.70 18.55
N PRO A 332 -5.59 15.64 18.52
CA PRO A 332 -6.15 16.15 17.26
C PRO A 332 -5.09 16.68 16.29
N GLU A 333 -4.00 17.25 16.81
CA GLU A 333 -2.85 17.72 16.02
C GLU A 333 -1.85 16.58 15.68
N ARG A 334 -2.21 15.33 16.00
CA ARG A 334 -1.44 14.10 15.67
C ARG A 334 0.02 14.07 16.15
N HIS A 335 0.36 14.78 17.23
CA HIS A 335 1.73 14.81 17.73
C HIS A 335 1.94 14.04 19.04
N TYR A 336 0.88 13.46 19.61
CA TYR A 336 0.95 12.70 20.86
C TYR A 336 -0.05 11.54 20.86
N LEU A 337 0.40 10.38 21.31
CA LEU A 337 -0.42 9.17 21.52
C LEU A 337 -0.41 8.79 22.99
N SER A 338 -1.50 8.17 23.49
CA SER A 338 -1.59 7.67 24.85
C SER A 338 -2.56 6.50 24.96
N LEU A 339 -2.34 5.62 25.94
CA LEU A 339 -3.29 4.54 26.27
C LEU A 339 -4.34 4.98 27.29
N SER A 340 -4.07 6.02 28.07
CA SER A 340 -4.93 6.37 29.22
C SER A 340 -5.13 7.87 29.44
N LEU A 341 -4.41 8.74 28.75
CA LEU A 341 -4.48 10.19 28.97
C LEU A 341 -5.57 10.83 28.12
N GLU A 342 -6.38 11.67 28.73
CA GLU A 342 -7.44 12.42 28.05
C GLU A 342 -6.98 13.80 27.54
N GLU A 343 -5.82 14.29 28.00
CA GLU A 343 -5.23 15.56 27.58
C GLU A 343 -3.84 15.38 26.98
N CYS A 344 -3.57 16.09 25.90
CA CYS A 344 -2.28 16.07 25.23
C CYS A 344 -1.20 16.79 26.07
N LYS A 345 -0.12 16.10 26.42
CA LYS A 345 1.00 16.68 27.18
C LYS A 345 1.77 17.79 26.45
N ILE A 346 1.60 17.92 25.13
CA ILE A 346 2.31 18.91 24.32
C ILE A 346 1.48 20.19 24.15
N CYS A 347 0.19 20.09 23.82
CA CYS A 347 -0.66 21.25 23.51
C CYS A 347 -1.82 21.47 24.48
N GLY A 348 -2.00 20.61 25.49
CA GLY A 348 -3.09 20.73 26.50
C GLY A 348 -4.51 20.49 25.95
N ARG A 349 -4.67 20.10 24.67
CA ARG A 349 -5.99 19.83 24.11
C ARG A 349 -6.51 18.47 24.57
N ALA A 350 -7.82 18.36 24.68
CA ALA A 350 -8.47 17.06 24.88
C ALA A 350 -8.11 16.12 23.75
N MET A 351 -7.71 14.90 24.10
CA MET A 351 -7.35 13.87 23.14
C MET A 351 -8.60 13.14 22.62
N GLN A 352 -8.54 12.70 21.39
CA GLN A 352 -9.61 11.93 20.77
C GLN A 352 -9.39 10.44 21.01
N LYS A 353 -10.46 9.73 21.36
CA LYS A 353 -10.42 8.29 21.47
C LYS A 353 -10.22 7.66 20.09
N SER A 354 -9.23 6.79 19.95
CA SER A 354 -9.01 5.93 18.80
C SER A 354 -9.35 4.48 19.18
N ASN A 355 -10.04 3.76 18.29
CA ASN A 355 -10.34 2.35 18.49
C ASN A 355 -9.13 1.46 18.22
N ASP A 356 -8.15 1.99 17.49
CA ASP A 356 -6.90 1.32 17.20
C ASP A 356 -5.74 2.31 17.24
N ILE A 357 -5.11 2.42 18.40
CA ILE A 357 -3.96 3.29 18.59
C ILE A 357 -2.70 2.74 17.89
N VAL A 358 -2.69 1.45 17.58
CA VAL A 358 -1.57 0.80 16.87
C VAL A 358 -1.51 1.28 15.43
N ASP A 359 -2.68 1.40 14.79
CA ASP A 359 -2.79 1.93 13.43
C ASP A 359 -2.34 3.40 13.39
N GLU A 360 -2.77 4.22 14.36
CA GLU A 360 -2.31 5.61 14.48
C GLU A 360 -0.79 5.71 14.72
N LEU A 361 -0.24 4.78 15.50
CA LEU A 361 1.20 4.69 15.74
C LEU A 361 1.97 4.37 14.47
N ILE A 362 1.51 3.38 13.68
CA ILE A 362 2.09 3.02 12.39
C ILE A 362 2.06 4.23 11.44
N GLU A 363 0.93 4.90 11.33
CA GLU A 363 0.79 6.08 10.46
C GLU A 363 1.76 7.20 10.85
N LEU A 364 1.91 7.48 12.15
CA LEU A 364 2.83 8.50 12.65
C LEU A 364 4.30 8.09 12.47
N ALA A 365 4.62 6.81 12.65
CA ALA A 365 5.97 6.28 12.41
C ALA A 365 6.35 6.45 10.94
N VAL A 366 5.48 6.02 10.03
CA VAL A 366 5.66 6.15 8.59
C VAL A 366 5.77 7.62 8.16
N ALA A 367 4.93 8.51 8.70
CA ALA A 367 5.00 9.96 8.42
C ALA A 367 6.31 10.60 8.85
N LYS A 368 6.98 10.04 9.88
CA LYS A 368 8.30 10.48 10.36
C LYS A 368 9.48 9.73 9.72
N ASN A 369 9.24 8.92 8.68
CA ASN A 369 10.22 8.06 8.00
C ASN A 369 10.91 7.05 8.94
N VAL A 370 10.19 6.56 9.95
CA VAL A 370 10.63 5.43 10.77
C VAL A 370 10.44 4.15 9.96
N ASP A 371 11.48 3.32 9.88
CA ASP A 371 11.36 2.02 9.23
C ASP A 371 10.31 1.17 9.96
N THR A 372 9.36 0.61 9.21
CA THR A 372 8.24 -0.12 9.81
C THR A 372 8.13 -1.51 9.21
N VAL A 373 8.20 -2.52 10.08
CA VAL A 373 8.08 -3.94 9.74
C VAL A 373 6.79 -4.49 10.35
N ILE A 374 5.84 -4.85 9.51
CA ILE A 374 4.59 -5.47 9.93
C ILE A 374 4.72 -6.99 9.71
N PHE A 375 4.69 -7.75 10.80
CA PHE A 375 4.69 -9.21 10.76
C PHE A 375 3.32 -9.70 10.28
N SER A 376 3.20 -9.86 8.97
CA SER A 376 1.95 -10.21 8.28
C SER A 376 1.84 -11.70 7.99
N GLN A 377 2.95 -12.36 7.70
CA GLN A 377 3.03 -13.79 7.38
C GLN A 377 3.29 -14.65 8.62
N ARG A 378 4.12 -14.15 9.52
CA ARG A 378 4.56 -14.85 10.73
C ARG A 378 4.37 -14.03 12.01
N PRO A 379 3.14 -13.61 12.33
CA PRO A 379 2.86 -12.76 13.49
C PRO A 379 3.24 -13.45 14.81
N GLU A 380 3.29 -14.79 14.84
CA GLU A 380 3.70 -15.58 16.01
C GLU A 380 5.11 -15.25 16.51
N LEU A 381 5.99 -14.75 15.63
CA LEU A 381 7.35 -14.35 16.01
C LEU A 381 7.38 -13.17 16.98
N MET A 382 6.33 -12.34 16.98
CA MET A 382 6.23 -11.15 17.83
C MET A 382 5.63 -11.43 19.22
N LYS A 383 5.15 -12.65 19.50
CA LYS A 383 4.48 -12.97 20.78
C LYS A 383 5.36 -12.74 22.01
N GLU A 384 6.65 -13.07 21.94
CA GLU A 384 7.59 -12.88 23.04
C GLU A 384 7.90 -11.40 23.33
N TYR A 385 7.57 -10.50 22.40
CA TYR A 385 7.79 -9.05 22.47
C TYR A 385 6.48 -8.28 22.70
N GLN A 386 5.48 -8.93 23.30
CA GLN A 386 4.16 -8.34 23.54
C GLN A 386 3.50 -7.83 22.26
N GLN A 387 3.74 -8.52 21.12
CA GLN A 387 3.24 -8.22 19.78
C GLN A 387 3.75 -6.90 19.16
N ILE A 388 4.60 -6.14 19.87
CA ILE A 388 5.19 -4.91 19.36
C ILE A 388 6.53 -4.61 20.03
N ALA A 389 7.48 -4.17 19.23
CA ALA A 389 8.78 -3.71 19.70
C ALA A 389 9.31 -2.58 18.81
N ALA A 390 10.29 -1.83 19.28
CA ALA A 390 10.96 -0.84 18.46
C ALA A 390 12.42 -0.69 18.81
N LEU A 391 13.25 -0.45 17.79
CA LEU A 391 14.61 0.05 17.98
C LEU A 391 14.56 1.56 18.21
N ILE A 392 15.43 2.02 19.10
CA ILE A 392 15.52 3.44 19.45
C ILE A 392 16.95 3.98 19.30
N TYR A 393 17.04 5.26 19.03
CA TYR A 393 18.31 5.97 19.17
C TYR A 393 18.74 5.93 20.65
N LEU A 394 19.95 5.42 20.92
CA LEU A 394 20.55 5.55 22.22
C LEU A 394 20.97 7.03 22.38
N THR A 395 20.23 7.78 23.18
CA THR A 395 20.70 9.10 23.60
C THR A 395 21.85 8.88 24.58
N THR A 396 23.07 9.17 24.10
CA THR A 396 24.29 9.23 24.93
C THR A 396 24.18 10.33 25.98
#